data_09d1d2d9f2e3481b6e5e09a19da3c79a
#
_entry.id   09d1d2d9f2e3481b6e5e09a19da3c79a
#
_cell.length_a   1.000
_cell.length_b   1.000
_cell.length_c   1.000
_cell.angle_alpha   90.00
_cell.angle_beta   90.00
_cell.angle_gamma   90.00
#
_symmetry.space_group_name_H-M   'P 1'
#
loop_
_entity.id
_entity.type
_entity.pdbx_description
1 polymer ?
#
loop_
_entity_poly.entity_id
_entity_poly.type
_entity_poly.pdbx_seq_one_letter_code
_entity_poly.pdbx_strand_id
1 'polypeptide(L)'
;MQRRHLIRQAAVALAVTTLWLGSAAAQTVLKFSHTDQPGGARQKAAELFGQKIEQYTQGRYKLQIYPAGQLANDPKGVEQLQLGGIDFTVTSTGTYATHIPTLNLTAMPFILESYEQGWKFYDESKWLQTQFAKGPDKGFRLLAVFEAGFRSMTTKDPLVTPADAKGKKLRSFPNEMMRWQLEAMGFGVQILPLPEVYLAIQQGAVAGQENPIDTIHANKFYEVAPHVTLTQHVYSPIPLTISEKTWQKLSPADREAVTRAAKEAADWSRKEIRANDDRQLADMQAKGAKVSRPNIGPWREAVKPVYVLAREKYGADVDLVLAEAEAVRKAVPAK
;
A
#
# COMPACT_ATOMS: atom_id res chain seq x y z
N MET A 1 29.40 -0.23 -70.87
CA MET A 1 29.54 0.64 -69.69
C MET A 1 28.25 0.76 -68.84
N GLN A 2 27.06 0.69 -69.40
CA GLN A 2 25.78 0.87 -68.68
C GLN A 2 25.48 -0.23 -67.62
N ARG A 3 25.83 -1.53 -67.82
CA ARG A 3 25.58 -2.59 -66.84
C ARG A 3 26.35 -2.43 -65.52
N ARG A 4 27.51 -1.80 -65.50
CA ARG A 4 28.30 -1.58 -64.27
C ARG A 4 27.73 -0.44 -63.39
N HIS A 5 27.00 0.52 -63.95
CA HIS A 5 26.35 1.59 -63.21
C HIS A 5 25.08 1.11 -62.53
N LEU A 6 24.28 0.24 -63.15
CA LEU A 6 23.07 -0.33 -62.58
C LEU A 6 23.37 -1.22 -61.35
N ILE A 7 24.44 -2.01 -61.39
CA ILE A 7 24.87 -2.85 -60.25
C ILE A 7 25.37 -2.00 -59.07
N ARG A 8 26.05 -0.88 -59.31
CA ARG A 8 26.45 0.04 -58.22
C ARG A 8 25.29 0.79 -57.62
N GLN A 9 24.29 1.17 -58.37
CA GLN A 9 23.08 1.85 -57.84
C GLN A 9 22.21 0.87 -57.04
N ALA A 10 22.09 -0.38 -57.44
CA ALA A 10 21.35 -1.41 -56.69
C ALA A 10 22.07 -1.75 -55.37
N ALA A 11 23.40 -1.79 -55.34
CA ALA A 11 24.16 -2.05 -54.10
C ALA A 11 24.06 -0.90 -53.07
N VAL A 12 24.00 0.36 -53.52
CA VAL A 12 23.83 1.53 -52.66
C VAL A 12 22.39 1.61 -52.11
N ALA A 13 21.40 1.28 -52.93
CA ALA A 13 20.01 1.22 -52.47
C ALA A 13 19.77 0.12 -51.43
N LEU A 14 20.45 -1.03 -51.56
CA LEU A 14 20.35 -2.14 -50.56
C LEU A 14 21.08 -1.80 -49.26
N ALA A 15 22.16 -1.03 -49.29
CA ALA A 15 22.91 -0.59 -48.10
C ALA A 15 22.15 0.48 -47.28
N VAL A 16 21.32 1.31 -47.89
CA VAL A 16 20.53 2.36 -47.22
C VAL A 16 19.27 1.77 -46.53
N THR A 17 18.70 0.69 -47.05
CA THR A 17 17.54 0.03 -46.43
C THR A 17 17.89 -0.82 -45.22
N THR A 18 19.12 -1.25 -45.04
CA THR A 18 19.55 -2.03 -43.86
C THR A 18 19.86 -1.17 -42.61
N LEU A 19 19.97 0.14 -42.74
CA LEU A 19 20.25 1.06 -41.62
C LEU A 19 19.01 1.47 -40.80
N TRP A 20 17.79 1.06 -41.21
CA TRP A 20 16.52 1.36 -40.53
C TRP A 20 15.89 0.18 -39.81
N LEU A 21 16.58 -0.95 -39.70
CA LEU A 21 16.22 -1.96 -38.72
C LEU A 21 16.77 -1.51 -37.38
N GLY A 22 16.21 -0.43 -36.87
CA GLY A 22 16.31 -0.08 -35.46
C GLY A 22 15.93 -1.33 -34.68
N SER A 23 16.86 -1.87 -33.90
CA SER A 23 16.60 -3.00 -33.00
C SER A 23 15.32 -2.67 -32.24
N ALA A 24 14.20 -3.28 -32.63
CA ALA A 24 13.04 -3.34 -31.75
C ALA A 24 13.51 -4.09 -30.51
N ALA A 25 14.05 -3.34 -29.54
CA ALA A 25 14.39 -3.89 -28.25
C ALA A 25 13.10 -4.56 -27.74
N ALA A 26 13.14 -5.86 -27.53
CA ALA A 26 11.97 -6.60 -27.04
C ALA A 26 11.46 -5.93 -25.78
N GLN A 27 10.19 -5.51 -25.76
CA GLN A 27 9.56 -4.90 -24.62
C GLN A 27 9.64 -5.84 -23.41
N THR A 28 10.22 -5.37 -22.33
CA THR A 28 10.31 -6.13 -21.07
C THR A 28 9.02 -5.94 -20.27
N VAL A 29 8.34 -7.04 -19.96
CA VAL A 29 7.15 -7.02 -19.11
C VAL A 29 7.56 -7.17 -17.66
N LEU A 30 7.18 -6.19 -16.84
CA LEU A 30 7.40 -6.16 -15.39
C LEU A 30 6.08 -6.52 -14.68
N LYS A 31 6.17 -7.38 -13.66
CA LYS A 31 5.02 -7.89 -12.92
C LYS A 31 4.75 -7.02 -11.69
N PHE A 32 3.53 -6.52 -11.56
CA PHE A 32 3.04 -5.79 -10.39
C PHE A 32 1.94 -6.59 -9.71
N SER A 33 2.09 -6.90 -8.42
CA SER A 33 1.09 -7.65 -7.65
C SER A 33 0.51 -6.83 -6.50
N HIS A 34 -0.81 -6.92 -6.31
CA HIS A 34 -1.49 -6.39 -5.12
C HIS A 34 -2.74 -7.20 -4.77
N THR A 35 -3.31 -6.97 -3.58
CA THR A 35 -4.39 -7.78 -3.02
C THR A 35 -5.78 -7.14 -3.07
N ASP A 36 -5.90 -5.84 -3.39
CA ASP A 36 -7.20 -5.19 -3.55
C ASP A 36 -7.91 -5.62 -4.82
N GLN A 37 -9.24 -5.54 -4.79
CA GLN A 37 -10.07 -5.78 -5.96
C GLN A 37 -9.84 -4.72 -7.05
N PRO A 38 -10.05 -5.06 -8.33
CA PRO A 38 -10.04 -4.09 -9.41
C PRO A 38 -11.03 -2.93 -9.16
N GLY A 39 -10.66 -1.72 -9.59
CA GLY A 39 -11.52 -0.53 -9.49
C GLY A 39 -11.24 0.40 -8.30
N GLY A 40 -10.55 -0.07 -7.25
CA GLY A 40 -10.10 0.77 -6.14
C GLY A 40 -8.93 1.69 -6.51
N ALA A 41 -8.61 2.62 -5.62
CA ALA A 41 -7.54 3.60 -5.85
C ALA A 41 -6.17 2.93 -5.99
N ARG A 42 -5.91 1.82 -5.29
CA ARG A 42 -4.67 1.03 -5.40
C ARG A 42 -4.45 0.52 -6.84
N GLN A 43 -5.49 -0.05 -7.46
CA GLN A 43 -5.44 -0.52 -8.85
C GLN A 43 -5.16 0.64 -9.82
N LYS A 44 -5.90 1.74 -9.69
CA LYS A 44 -5.76 2.93 -10.55
C LYS A 44 -4.36 3.56 -10.42
N ALA A 45 -3.80 3.62 -9.21
CA ALA A 45 -2.45 4.12 -8.98
C ALA A 45 -1.40 3.20 -9.66
N ALA A 46 -1.59 1.87 -9.59
CA ALA A 46 -0.74 0.90 -10.28
C ALA A 46 -0.83 1.05 -11.82
N GLU A 47 -2.03 1.29 -12.36
CA GLU A 47 -2.25 1.55 -13.79
C GLU A 47 -1.56 2.83 -14.24
N LEU A 48 -1.70 3.92 -13.48
CA LEU A 48 -1.01 5.18 -13.75
C LEU A 48 0.52 4.99 -13.70
N PHE A 49 1.03 4.30 -12.70
CA PHE A 49 2.44 3.96 -12.59
C PHE A 49 2.95 3.21 -13.82
N GLY A 50 2.21 2.20 -14.28
CA GLY A 50 2.53 1.44 -15.49
C GLY A 50 2.53 2.28 -16.76
N GLN A 51 1.52 3.13 -16.95
CA GLN A 51 1.44 4.08 -18.06
C GLN A 51 2.65 5.03 -18.08
N LYS A 52 3.04 5.55 -16.91
CA LYS A 52 4.19 6.45 -16.77
C LYS A 52 5.52 5.73 -17.02
N ILE A 53 5.68 4.49 -16.55
CA ILE A 53 6.86 3.67 -16.89
C ILE A 53 6.97 3.51 -18.40
N GLU A 54 5.90 3.07 -19.07
CA GLU A 54 5.91 2.88 -20.53
C GLU A 54 6.24 4.19 -21.26
N GLN A 55 5.66 5.31 -20.84
CA GLN A 55 5.92 6.63 -21.38
C GLN A 55 7.40 7.04 -21.22
N TYR A 56 7.94 6.98 -19.99
CA TYR A 56 9.28 7.49 -19.68
C TYR A 56 10.40 6.59 -20.17
N THR A 57 10.13 5.31 -20.35
CA THR A 57 11.06 4.35 -20.93
C THR A 57 10.89 4.17 -22.43
N GLN A 58 10.03 4.98 -23.09
CA GLN A 58 9.77 4.89 -24.53
C GLN A 58 9.37 3.47 -24.97
N GLY A 59 8.51 2.82 -24.17
CA GLY A 59 8.00 1.48 -24.45
C GLY A 59 8.95 0.32 -24.15
N ARG A 60 10.17 0.56 -23.63
CA ARG A 60 11.10 -0.54 -23.27
C ARG A 60 10.56 -1.42 -22.14
N TYR A 61 9.83 -0.85 -21.20
CA TYR A 61 9.18 -1.57 -20.12
C TYR A 61 7.68 -1.38 -20.16
N LYS A 62 6.94 -2.45 -19.89
CA LYS A 62 5.49 -2.46 -19.72
C LYS A 62 5.14 -3.14 -18.41
N LEU A 63 4.16 -2.60 -17.69
CA LEU A 63 3.68 -3.18 -16.45
C LEU A 63 2.51 -4.13 -16.74
N GLN A 64 2.58 -5.34 -16.20
CA GLN A 64 1.45 -6.26 -16.11
C GLN A 64 0.99 -6.34 -14.65
N ILE A 65 -0.27 -5.91 -14.40
CA ILE A 65 -0.83 -5.82 -13.06
C ILE A 65 -1.64 -7.09 -12.77
N TYR A 66 -1.44 -7.65 -11.57
CA TYR A 66 -2.11 -8.82 -11.03
C TYR A 66 -2.81 -8.44 -9.73
N PRO A 67 -4.10 -8.04 -9.78
CA PRO A 67 -4.89 -7.64 -8.63
C PRO A 67 -5.40 -8.83 -7.82
N ALA A 68 -6.12 -8.53 -6.72
CA ALA A 68 -6.87 -9.50 -5.91
C ALA A 68 -6.05 -10.71 -5.41
N GLY A 69 -4.73 -10.53 -5.27
CA GLY A 69 -3.85 -11.61 -4.79
C GLY A 69 -3.58 -12.72 -5.80
N GLN A 70 -3.79 -12.49 -7.11
CA GLN A 70 -3.63 -13.50 -8.17
C GLN A 70 -2.25 -14.17 -8.17
N LEU A 71 -1.17 -13.42 -7.86
CA LEU A 71 0.17 -13.99 -7.76
C LEU A 71 0.57 -14.33 -6.32
N ALA A 72 0.14 -13.50 -5.37
CA ALA A 72 0.48 -13.66 -3.96
C ALA A 72 -0.41 -12.80 -3.07
N ASN A 73 -0.65 -13.25 -1.81
CA ASN A 73 -1.13 -12.36 -0.75
C ASN A 73 -0.01 -11.40 -0.29
N ASP A 74 -0.34 -10.41 0.55
CA ASP A 74 0.60 -9.34 0.91
C ASP A 74 1.96 -9.85 1.47
N PRO A 75 2.05 -10.75 2.47
CA PRO A 75 3.33 -11.30 2.92
C PRO A 75 4.09 -12.07 1.84
N LYS A 76 3.38 -12.90 1.09
CA LYS A 76 3.99 -13.67 -0.01
C LYS A 76 4.44 -12.77 -1.16
N GLY A 77 3.76 -11.65 -1.39
CA GLY A 77 4.16 -10.62 -2.35
C GLY A 77 5.55 -10.05 -1.99
N VAL A 78 5.79 -9.72 -0.72
CA VAL A 78 7.12 -9.26 -0.26
C VAL A 78 8.18 -10.34 -0.43
N GLU A 79 7.88 -11.61 -0.10
CA GLU A 79 8.79 -12.74 -0.36
C GLU A 79 9.09 -12.90 -1.85
N GLN A 80 8.08 -12.79 -2.72
CA GLN A 80 8.27 -12.89 -4.17
C GLN A 80 9.12 -11.73 -4.73
N LEU A 81 9.01 -10.52 -4.17
CA LEU A 81 9.92 -9.41 -4.48
C LEU A 81 11.38 -9.77 -4.20
N GLN A 82 11.66 -10.28 -3.00
CA GLN A 82 13.01 -10.68 -2.58
C GLN A 82 13.60 -11.74 -3.51
N LEU A 83 12.77 -12.69 -3.95
CA LEU A 83 13.17 -13.76 -4.87
C LEU A 83 13.27 -13.28 -6.32
N GLY A 84 12.68 -12.14 -6.68
CA GLY A 84 12.58 -11.63 -8.05
C GLY A 84 11.51 -12.35 -8.88
N GLY A 85 10.54 -13.00 -8.24
CA GLY A 85 9.39 -13.62 -8.91
C GLY A 85 8.34 -12.61 -9.36
N ILE A 86 8.25 -11.46 -8.68
CA ILE A 86 7.55 -10.26 -9.10
C ILE A 86 8.49 -9.06 -9.05
N ASP A 87 8.18 -8.02 -9.82
CA ASP A 87 9.02 -6.81 -9.92
C ASP A 87 8.56 -5.72 -8.94
N PHE A 88 7.25 -5.55 -8.77
CA PHE A 88 6.67 -4.54 -7.89
C PHE A 88 5.56 -5.13 -7.03
N THR A 89 5.44 -4.58 -5.82
CA THR A 89 4.24 -4.75 -4.99
C THR A 89 3.91 -3.46 -4.24
N VAL A 90 2.66 -3.35 -3.82
CA VAL A 90 2.18 -2.31 -2.94
C VAL A 90 1.35 -2.95 -1.83
N THR A 91 1.78 -2.75 -0.58
CA THR A 91 1.13 -3.31 0.60
C THR A 91 1.34 -2.42 1.82
N SER A 92 0.64 -2.68 2.91
CA SER A 92 0.78 -1.94 4.17
C SER A 92 2.22 -1.96 4.68
N THR A 93 2.70 -0.82 5.21
CA THR A 93 4.04 -0.71 5.79
C THR A 93 4.32 -1.81 6.81
N GLY A 94 3.33 -2.16 7.63
CA GLY A 94 3.46 -3.21 8.64
C GLY A 94 3.68 -4.62 8.07
N THR A 95 3.38 -4.86 6.79
CA THR A 95 3.66 -6.16 6.14
C THR A 95 5.17 -6.41 6.00
N TYR A 96 5.96 -5.35 5.87
CA TYR A 96 7.42 -5.46 5.80
C TYR A 96 8.09 -5.75 7.16
N ALA A 97 7.33 -5.73 8.25
CA ALA A 97 7.85 -5.95 9.60
C ALA A 97 8.41 -7.36 9.83
N THR A 98 8.04 -8.34 9.02
CA THR A 98 8.68 -9.66 9.02
C THR A 98 10.16 -9.60 8.63
N HIS A 99 10.56 -8.58 7.88
CA HIS A 99 11.92 -8.37 7.38
C HIS A 99 12.65 -7.22 8.10
N ILE A 100 11.89 -6.21 8.53
CA ILE A 100 12.37 -5.04 9.28
C ILE A 100 11.42 -4.85 10.47
N PRO A 101 11.66 -5.54 11.63
CA PRO A 101 10.71 -5.62 12.74
C PRO A 101 10.23 -4.28 13.28
N THR A 102 11.06 -3.25 13.26
CA THR A 102 10.73 -1.89 13.70
C THR A 102 9.63 -1.22 12.86
N LEU A 103 9.40 -1.66 11.61
CA LEU A 103 8.27 -1.17 10.80
C LEU A 103 6.88 -1.51 11.38
N ASN A 104 6.79 -2.41 12.37
CA ASN A 104 5.58 -2.56 13.18
C ASN A 104 5.14 -1.24 13.83
N LEU A 105 6.08 -0.38 14.21
CA LEU A 105 5.80 0.87 14.90
C LEU A 105 5.04 1.89 14.02
N THR A 106 5.03 1.73 12.71
CA THR A 106 4.19 2.55 11.82
C THR A 106 2.69 2.32 12.02
N ALA A 107 2.32 1.21 12.66
CA ALA A 107 0.95 0.88 13.01
C ALA A 107 0.61 1.18 14.47
N MET A 108 1.39 2.01 15.16
CA MET A 108 1.04 2.48 16.52
C MET A 108 -0.29 3.25 16.47
N PRO A 109 -1.22 2.96 17.41
CA PRO A 109 -2.56 3.54 17.38
C PRO A 109 -2.54 5.05 17.65
N PHE A 110 -3.33 5.80 16.87
CA PHE A 110 -3.62 7.24 17.10
C PHE A 110 -2.41 8.18 17.14
N ILE A 111 -1.29 7.83 16.52
CA ILE A 111 -0.10 8.72 16.51
C ILE A 111 -0.21 9.86 15.50
N LEU A 112 -1.08 9.73 14.48
CA LEU A 112 -1.38 10.74 13.47
C LEU A 112 -2.90 10.92 13.39
N GLU A 113 -3.37 12.13 13.03
CA GLU A 113 -4.77 12.52 13.14
C GLU A 113 -5.34 13.15 11.85
N SER A 114 -4.49 13.43 10.86
CA SER A 114 -4.91 13.93 9.54
C SER A 114 -4.05 13.36 8.42
N TYR A 115 -4.56 13.44 7.18
CA TYR A 115 -3.82 13.06 5.98
C TYR A 115 -2.54 13.86 5.82
N GLU A 116 -2.61 15.16 6.06
CA GLU A 116 -1.49 16.08 5.94
C GLU A 116 -0.38 15.74 6.93
N GLN A 117 -0.75 15.34 8.16
CA GLN A 117 0.20 14.81 9.15
C GLN A 117 0.82 13.49 8.67
N GLY A 118 0.00 12.60 8.11
CA GLY A 118 0.45 11.32 7.54
C GLY A 118 1.47 11.54 6.43
N TRP A 119 1.16 12.39 5.47
CA TRP A 119 2.05 12.71 4.36
C TRP A 119 3.37 13.28 4.85
N LYS A 120 3.30 14.28 5.74
CA LYS A 120 4.51 14.90 6.31
C LYS A 120 5.36 13.88 7.07
N PHE A 121 4.75 13.03 7.89
CA PHE A 121 5.48 11.99 8.62
C PHE A 121 6.18 11.01 7.66
N TYR A 122 5.49 10.50 6.64
CA TYR A 122 6.08 9.55 5.71
C TYR A 122 7.12 10.15 4.76
N ASP A 123 7.01 11.44 4.47
CA ASP A 123 7.97 12.14 3.60
C ASP A 123 9.21 12.64 4.36
N GLU A 124 9.09 13.02 5.64
CA GLU A 124 10.15 13.72 6.36
C GLU A 124 10.73 12.95 7.57
N SER A 125 10.07 11.88 8.05
CA SER A 125 10.55 11.10 9.21
C SER A 125 11.92 10.48 8.92
N LYS A 126 12.94 10.93 9.67
CA LYS A 126 14.30 10.39 9.57
C LYS A 126 14.36 8.95 10.07
N TRP A 127 13.60 8.65 11.14
CA TRP A 127 13.50 7.31 11.64
C TRP A 127 12.97 6.36 10.55
N LEU A 128 11.85 6.71 9.90
CA LEU A 128 11.23 5.89 8.87
C LEU A 128 12.14 5.71 7.64
N GLN A 129 12.81 6.79 7.20
CA GLN A 129 13.80 6.73 6.13
C GLN A 129 14.93 5.76 6.46
N THR A 130 15.43 5.78 7.73
CA THR A 130 16.45 4.83 8.20
C THR A 130 15.95 3.38 8.17
N GLN A 131 14.67 3.15 8.48
CA GLN A 131 14.12 1.79 8.40
C GLN A 131 14.04 1.33 6.94
N PHE A 132 13.49 2.13 6.03
CA PHE A 132 13.39 1.75 4.62
C PHE A 132 14.75 1.66 3.92
N ALA A 133 15.78 2.36 4.38
CA ALA A 133 17.15 2.22 3.87
C ALA A 133 17.74 0.81 4.07
N LYS A 134 17.19 0.01 4.98
CA LYS A 134 17.55 -1.40 5.19
C LYS A 134 16.95 -2.35 4.13
N GLY A 135 15.99 -1.85 3.35
CA GLY A 135 15.22 -2.65 2.37
C GLY A 135 16.09 -3.34 1.31
N PRO A 136 17.05 -2.65 0.66
CA PRO A 136 17.93 -3.26 -0.33
C PRO A 136 18.65 -4.52 0.16
N ASP A 137 19.15 -4.53 1.40
CA ASP A 137 19.77 -5.70 2.02
C ASP A 137 18.77 -6.84 2.31
N LYS A 138 17.46 -6.51 2.27
CA LYS A 138 16.35 -7.45 2.40
C LYS A 138 15.72 -7.82 1.06
N GLY A 139 16.32 -7.40 -0.07
CA GLY A 139 15.90 -7.76 -1.41
C GLY A 139 14.76 -6.92 -2.01
N PHE A 140 14.39 -5.81 -1.38
CA PHE A 140 13.40 -4.86 -1.90
C PHE A 140 13.81 -3.41 -1.66
N ARG A 141 13.30 -2.49 -2.45
CA ARG A 141 13.56 -1.05 -2.36
C ARG A 141 12.25 -0.26 -2.38
N LEU A 142 12.11 0.70 -1.46
CA LEU A 142 11.04 1.68 -1.50
C LEU A 142 11.25 2.62 -2.68
N LEU A 143 10.19 2.85 -3.46
CA LEU A 143 10.16 3.84 -4.54
C LEU A 143 9.33 5.07 -4.17
N ALA A 144 8.15 4.85 -3.62
CA ALA A 144 7.21 5.89 -3.21
C ALA A 144 6.21 5.32 -2.20
N VAL A 145 5.39 6.19 -1.63
CA VAL A 145 4.34 5.80 -0.68
C VAL A 145 2.99 6.20 -1.26
N PHE A 146 2.20 5.20 -1.66
CA PHE A 146 0.82 5.38 -2.09
C PHE A 146 -0.09 5.57 -0.88
N GLU A 147 -1.21 6.24 -1.08
CA GLU A 147 -2.21 6.47 -0.04
C GLU A 147 -3.19 5.31 0.05
N ALA A 148 -3.64 5.01 1.26
CA ALA A 148 -4.79 4.16 1.51
C ALA A 148 -5.74 4.78 2.55
N GLY A 149 -5.25 5.66 3.41
CA GLY A 149 -6.05 6.41 4.38
C GLY A 149 -5.99 5.86 5.80
N PHE A 150 -6.92 6.35 6.62
CA PHE A 150 -7.10 5.93 7.99
C PHE A 150 -7.93 4.67 8.09
N ARG A 151 -7.45 3.72 8.90
CA ARG A 151 -8.12 2.46 9.18
C ARG A 151 -9.31 2.68 10.11
N SER A 152 -10.42 2.09 9.75
CA SER A 152 -11.69 2.09 10.48
C SER A 152 -12.28 0.68 10.50
N MET A 153 -13.26 0.42 11.35
CA MET A 153 -13.80 -0.92 11.54
C MET A 153 -15.07 -1.12 10.72
N THR A 154 -15.28 -2.33 10.20
CA THR A 154 -16.60 -2.79 9.72
C THR A 154 -16.97 -4.07 10.45
N THR A 155 -18.19 -4.12 11.00
CA THR A 155 -18.67 -5.24 11.82
C THR A 155 -20.13 -5.56 11.51
N LYS A 156 -20.54 -6.81 11.81
CA LYS A 156 -21.95 -7.24 11.69
C LYS A 156 -22.86 -6.50 12.67
N ASP A 157 -22.37 -6.23 13.86
CA ASP A 157 -23.07 -5.49 14.91
C ASP A 157 -22.46 -4.10 15.11
N PRO A 158 -23.20 -3.12 15.62
CA PRO A 158 -22.66 -1.79 15.91
C PRO A 158 -21.57 -1.84 16.99
N LEU A 159 -20.62 -0.92 16.87
CA LEU A 159 -19.58 -0.65 17.86
C LEU A 159 -19.72 0.83 18.30
N VAL A 160 -19.99 1.05 19.56
CA VAL A 160 -20.06 2.40 20.17
C VAL A 160 -18.82 2.64 21.05
N THR A 161 -18.47 1.63 21.83
CA THR A 161 -17.32 1.64 22.75
C THR A 161 -16.50 0.36 22.59
N PRO A 162 -15.28 0.29 23.15
CA PRO A 162 -14.50 -0.96 23.18
C PRO A 162 -15.23 -2.13 23.89
N ALA A 163 -16.15 -1.85 24.81
CA ALA A 163 -16.92 -2.91 25.48
C ALA A 163 -17.76 -3.75 24.50
N ASP A 164 -18.20 -3.16 23.40
CA ASP A 164 -18.97 -3.83 22.35
C ASP A 164 -18.13 -4.82 21.52
N ALA A 165 -16.79 -4.73 21.62
CA ALA A 165 -15.87 -5.64 20.96
C ALA A 165 -15.73 -6.99 21.68
N LYS A 166 -16.10 -7.04 22.98
CA LYS A 166 -15.90 -8.23 23.81
C LYS A 166 -16.59 -9.47 23.23
N GLY A 167 -15.80 -10.54 23.08
CA GLY A 167 -16.28 -11.81 22.54
C GLY A 167 -16.40 -11.86 21.01
N LYS A 168 -16.14 -10.75 20.30
CA LYS A 168 -16.17 -10.71 18.84
C LYS A 168 -14.78 -11.01 18.27
N LYS A 169 -14.70 -11.83 17.22
CA LYS A 169 -13.49 -12.04 16.45
C LYS A 169 -13.41 -11.01 15.34
N LEU A 170 -12.32 -10.27 15.28
CA LEU A 170 -12.05 -9.32 14.20
C LEU A 170 -10.89 -9.83 13.34
N ARG A 171 -11.02 -9.74 12.02
CA ARG A 171 -9.92 -10.07 11.12
C ARG A 171 -8.90 -8.92 11.08
N SER A 172 -7.63 -9.27 11.09
CA SER A 172 -6.56 -8.35 10.74
C SER A 172 -5.51 -9.03 9.83
N PHE A 173 -4.53 -8.27 9.38
CA PHE A 173 -3.37 -8.77 8.64
C PHE A 173 -2.22 -9.11 9.61
N PRO A 174 -1.19 -9.87 9.19
CA PRO A 174 -0.09 -10.26 10.07
C PRO A 174 0.80 -9.05 10.41
N ASN A 175 0.41 -8.35 11.46
CA ASN A 175 1.13 -7.23 12.06
C ASN A 175 0.93 -7.28 13.58
N GLU A 176 2.02 -7.28 14.33
CA GLU A 176 1.96 -7.44 15.78
C GLU A 176 1.32 -6.23 16.48
N MET A 177 1.65 -5.02 16.04
CA MET A 177 1.08 -3.79 16.62
C MET A 177 -0.43 -3.72 16.38
N MET A 178 -0.90 -4.15 15.19
CA MET A 178 -2.33 -4.27 14.90
C MET A 178 -3.00 -5.30 15.80
N ARG A 179 -2.37 -6.46 16.01
CA ARG A 179 -2.90 -7.48 16.91
C ARG A 179 -3.04 -6.94 18.33
N TRP A 180 -1.99 -6.36 18.90
CA TRP A 180 -2.02 -5.83 20.27
C TRP A 180 -3.10 -4.77 20.48
N GLN A 181 -3.24 -3.82 19.55
CA GLN A 181 -4.25 -2.78 19.72
C GLN A 181 -5.69 -3.32 19.59
N LEU A 182 -5.95 -4.27 18.70
CA LEU A 182 -7.27 -4.87 18.57
C LEU A 182 -7.62 -5.75 19.78
N GLU A 183 -6.65 -6.49 20.31
CA GLU A 183 -6.80 -7.25 21.57
C GLU A 183 -7.06 -6.29 22.75
N ALA A 184 -6.33 -5.19 22.85
CA ALA A 184 -6.53 -4.16 23.86
C ALA A 184 -7.91 -3.48 23.75
N MET A 185 -8.46 -3.36 22.54
CA MET A 185 -9.83 -2.89 22.31
C MET A 185 -10.90 -3.94 22.63
N GLY A 186 -10.52 -5.18 22.98
CA GLY A 186 -11.42 -6.25 23.42
C GLY A 186 -11.78 -7.32 22.39
N PHE A 187 -11.22 -7.27 21.20
CA PHE A 187 -11.43 -8.28 20.15
C PHE A 187 -10.58 -9.52 20.34
N GLY A 188 -11.09 -10.70 19.92
CA GLY A 188 -10.24 -11.80 19.51
C GLY A 188 -9.73 -11.53 18.08
N VAL A 189 -8.43 -11.67 17.82
CA VAL A 189 -7.85 -11.37 16.51
C VAL A 189 -7.66 -12.63 15.68
N GLN A 190 -8.18 -12.61 14.45
CA GLN A 190 -7.97 -13.66 13.45
C GLN A 190 -7.15 -13.11 12.28
N ILE A 191 -6.02 -13.74 11.99
CA ILE A 191 -5.17 -13.36 10.86
C ILE A 191 -5.60 -14.11 9.61
N LEU A 192 -6.00 -13.36 8.57
CA LEU A 192 -6.41 -13.91 7.26
C LEU A 192 -5.90 -13.00 6.13
N PRO A 193 -5.55 -13.56 4.96
CA PRO A 193 -5.27 -12.80 3.75
C PRO A 193 -6.47 -11.93 3.32
N LEU A 194 -6.20 -10.76 2.74
CA LEU A 194 -7.26 -9.81 2.35
C LEU A 194 -8.31 -10.42 1.40
N PRO A 195 -7.96 -11.22 0.37
CA PRO A 195 -8.95 -11.81 -0.52
C PRO A 195 -9.94 -12.79 0.14
N GLU A 196 -9.60 -13.33 1.31
CA GLU A 196 -10.44 -14.29 2.04
C GLU A 196 -11.45 -13.62 2.99
N VAL A 197 -11.30 -12.31 3.23
CA VAL A 197 -12.01 -11.61 4.31
C VAL A 197 -13.50 -11.51 4.06
N TYR A 198 -13.94 -11.19 2.85
CA TYR A 198 -15.37 -11.09 2.52
C TYR A 198 -16.10 -12.38 2.86
N LEU A 199 -15.57 -13.50 2.39
CA LEU A 199 -16.17 -14.83 2.63
C LEU A 199 -16.11 -15.22 4.11
N ALA A 200 -15.01 -14.93 4.81
CA ALA A 200 -14.88 -15.21 6.26
C ALA A 200 -15.92 -14.45 7.09
N ILE A 201 -16.19 -13.17 6.75
CA ILE A 201 -17.26 -12.40 7.41
C ILE A 201 -18.62 -12.97 7.05
N GLN A 202 -18.88 -13.24 5.78
CA GLN A 202 -20.16 -13.78 5.30
C GLN A 202 -20.52 -15.08 6.04
N GLN A 203 -19.56 -16.00 6.13
CA GLN A 203 -19.72 -17.29 6.83
C GLN A 203 -19.74 -17.18 8.36
N GLY A 204 -19.44 -16.02 8.93
CA GLY A 204 -19.43 -15.81 10.38
C GLY A 204 -18.17 -16.33 11.08
N ALA A 205 -17.11 -16.67 10.36
CA ALA A 205 -15.83 -17.04 10.94
C ALA A 205 -15.19 -15.86 11.72
N VAL A 206 -15.46 -14.63 11.27
CA VAL A 206 -15.15 -13.38 11.96
C VAL A 206 -16.37 -12.46 11.95
N ALA A 207 -16.48 -11.58 12.95
CA ALA A 207 -17.56 -10.61 13.07
C ALA A 207 -17.34 -9.36 12.17
N GLY A 208 -16.12 -9.17 11.67
CA GLY A 208 -15.77 -8.01 10.87
C GLY A 208 -14.27 -7.94 10.60
N GLN A 209 -13.85 -6.76 10.18
CA GLN A 209 -12.47 -6.42 9.85
C GLN A 209 -12.17 -4.93 10.08
N GLU A 210 -10.94 -4.49 9.88
CA GLU A 210 -10.53 -3.10 9.91
C GLU A 210 -9.64 -2.79 8.69
N ASN A 211 -9.92 -1.69 8.01
CA ASN A 211 -9.18 -1.18 6.84
C ASN A 211 -9.51 0.28 6.58
N PRO A 212 -8.76 0.95 5.70
CA PRO A 212 -9.14 2.25 5.16
C PRO A 212 -10.44 2.19 4.34
N ILE A 213 -11.07 3.34 4.18
CA ILE A 213 -12.38 3.47 3.52
C ILE A 213 -12.35 2.97 2.08
N ASP A 214 -11.31 3.32 1.31
CA ASP A 214 -11.18 2.85 -0.07
C ASP A 214 -11.11 1.31 -0.16
N THR A 215 -10.34 0.67 0.73
CA THR A 215 -10.25 -0.79 0.80
C THR A 215 -11.59 -1.42 1.24
N ILE A 216 -12.30 -0.82 2.20
CA ILE A 216 -13.64 -1.27 2.61
C ILE A 216 -14.61 -1.20 1.44
N HIS A 217 -14.60 -0.09 0.70
CA HIS A 217 -15.47 0.15 -0.44
C HIS A 217 -15.14 -0.79 -1.61
N ALA A 218 -13.87 -0.87 -2.02
CA ALA A 218 -13.44 -1.68 -3.16
C ALA A 218 -13.68 -3.18 -2.97
N ASN A 219 -13.50 -3.70 -1.73
CA ASN A 219 -13.74 -5.10 -1.38
C ASN A 219 -15.18 -5.36 -0.91
N LYS A 220 -16.05 -4.35 -0.89
CA LYS A 220 -17.47 -4.43 -0.50
C LYS A 220 -17.72 -5.04 0.88
N PHE A 221 -16.80 -4.84 1.83
CA PHE A 221 -16.94 -5.43 3.16
C PHE A 221 -18.20 -4.96 3.89
N TYR A 222 -18.71 -3.76 3.55
CA TYR A 222 -19.95 -3.22 4.08
C TYR A 222 -21.21 -4.05 3.71
N GLU A 223 -21.16 -4.87 2.66
CA GLU A 223 -22.29 -5.74 2.29
C GLU A 223 -22.49 -6.89 3.29
N VAL A 224 -21.40 -7.39 3.88
CA VAL A 224 -21.38 -8.52 4.83
C VAL A 224 -21.12 -8.10 6.28
N ALA A 225 -20.71 -6.85 6.49
CA ALA A 225 -20.48 -6.20 7.79
C ALA A 225 -20.92 -4.72 7.69
N PRO A 226 -22.25 -4.45 7.82
CA PRO A 226 -22.81 -3.16 7.43
C PRO A 226 -22.51 -2.01 8.40
N HIS A 227 -22.01 -2.27 9.61
CA HIS A 227 -21.68 -1.21 10.56
C HIS A 227 -20.25 -0.73 10.36
N VAL A 228 -20.11 0.45 9.73
CA VAL A 228 -18.82 1.13 9.51
C VAL A 228 -18.59 2.11 10.66
N THR A 229 -17.68 1.77 11.56
CA THR A 229 -17.32 2.61 12.72
C THR A 229 -16.02 3.34 12.43
N LEU A 230 -16.09 4.66 12.25
CA LEU A 230 -14.96 5.52 11.88
C LEU A 230 -14.04 5.77 13.07
N THR A 231 -13.31 4.75 13.48
CA THR A 231 -12.34 4.85 14.59
C THR A 231 -11.08 5.59 14.20
N GLN A 232 -10.69 5.56 12.93
CA GLN A 232 -9.47 6.21 12.39
C GLN A 232 -8.24 5.91 13.26
N HIS A 233 -8.13 4.68 13.74
CA HIS A 233 -7.18 4.28 14.78
C HIS A 233 -5.72 4.18 14.29
N VAL A 234 -5.49 4.02 12.99
CA VAL A 234 -4.15 3.99 12.36
C VAL A 234 -4.18 4.68 11.01
N TYR A 235 -3.24 5.59 10.75
CA TYR A 235 -2.90 6.03 9.39
C TYR A 235 -2.07 4.96 8.72
N SER A 236 -2.51 4.46 7.57
CA SER A 236 -1.97 3.24 6.96
C SER A 236 -1.72 3.37 5.46
N PRO A 237 -0.75 4.17 5.05
CA PRO A 237 -0.36 4.24 3.65
C PRO A 237 0.32 2.94 3.21
N ILE A 238 0.46 2.78 1.89
CA ILE A 238 0.93 1.56 1.26
C ILE A 238 2.20 1.84 0.43
N PRO A 239 3.39 1.49 0.94
CA PRO A 239 4.63 1.60 0.19
C PRO A 239 4.60 0.84 -1.14
N LEU A 240 4.96 1.54 -2.23
CA LEU A 240 5.31 0.94 -3.50
C LEU A 240 6.78 0.53 -3.47
N THR A 241 7.02 -0.75 -3.62
CA THR A 241 8.38 -1.31 -3.59
C THR A 241 8.70 -2.05 -4.87
N ILE A 242 9.98 -2.03 -5.23
CA ILE A 242 10.56 -2.79 -6.34
C ILE A 242 11.48 -3.89 -5.80
N SER A 243 11.52 -5.03 -6.48
CA SER A 243 12.54 -6.04 -6.26
C SER A 243 13.94 -5.45 -6.45
N GLU A 244 14.84 -5.65 -5.48
CA GLU A 244 16.22 -5.18 -5.62
C GLU A 244 16.91 -5.86 -6.83
N LYS A 245 16.56 -7.13 -7.13
CA LYS A 245 17.05 -7.82 -8.32
C LYS A 245 16.61 -7.15 -9.62
N THR A 246 15.38 -6.67 -9.68
CA THR A 246 14.88 -5.89 -10.84
C THR A 246 15.55 -4.52 -10.90
N TRP A 247 15.66 -3.83 -9.76
CA TRP A 247 16.31 -2.53 -9.68
C TRP A 247 17.74 -2.56 -10.19
N GLN A 248 18.51 -3.58 -9.83
CA GLN A 248 19.91 -3.72 -10.28
C GLN A 248 20.06 -3.95 -11.78
N LYS A 249 19.03 -4.47 -12.45
CA LYS A 249 19.03 -4.66 -13.91
C LYS A 249 18.68 -3.38 -14.68
N LEU A 250 18.04 -2.39 -14.02
CA LEU A 250 17.68 -1.13 -14.66
C LEU A 250 18.92 -0.27 -14.91
N SER A 251 18.97 0.36 -16.07
CA SER A 251 19.96 1.42 -16.34
C SER A 251 19.74 2.63 -15.42
N PRO A 252 20.74 3.51 -15.22
CA PRO A 252 20.54 4.74 -14.46
C PRO A 252 19.35 5.57 -14.97
N ALA A 253 19.19 5.72 -16.28
CA ALA A 253 18.07 6.44 -16.88
C ALA A 253 16.71 5.76 -16.63
N ASP A 254 16.66 4.42 -16.65
CA ASP A 254 15.44 3.67 -16.35
C ASP A 254 15.09 3.74 -14.86
N ARG A 255 16.07 3.75 -13.95
CA ARG A 255 15.86 3.99 -12.51
C ARG A 255 15.24 5.36 -12.27
N GLU A 256 15.72 6.38 -12.94
CA GLU A 256 15.14 7.74 -12.86
C GLU A 256 13.71 7.75 -13.39
N ALA A 257 13.45 7.12 -14.55
CA ALA A 257 12.12 6.99 -15.13
C ALA A 257 11.13 6.28 -14.18
N VAL A 258 11.52 5.16 -13.58
CA VAL A 258 10.71 4.40 -12.62
C VAL A 258 10.46 5.21 -11.35
N THR A 259 11.48 5.89 -10.82
CA THR A 259 11.34 6.73 -9.61
C THR A 259 10.37 7.89 -9.86
N ARG A 260 10.50 8.57 -11.01
CA ARG A 260 9.58 9.65 -11.40
C ARG A 260 8.15 9.15 -11.56
N ALA A 261 7.96 8.02 -12.25
CA ALA A 261 6.65 7.39 -12.41
C ALA A 261 6.00 7.03 -11.06
N ALA A 262 6.78 6.47 -10.14
CA ALA A 262 6.34 6.12 -8.79
C ALA A 262 5.88 7.35 -8.01
N LYS A 263 6.64 8.45 -8.07
CA LYS A 263 6.28 9.71 -7.41
C LYS A 263 4.97 10.27 -7.96
N GLU A 264 4.81 10.34 -9.28
CA GLU A 264 3.58 10.87 -9.90
C GLU A 264 2.34 10.02 -9.54
N ALA A 265 2.48 8.70 -9.50
CA ALA A 265 1.41 7.81 -9.08
C ALA A 265 1.08 7.95 -7.57
N ALA A 266 2.09 8.17 -6.73
CA ALA A 266 1.90 8.45 -5.30
C ALA A 266 1.17 9.78 -5.08
N ASP A 267 1.60 10.85 -5.74
CA ASP A 267 0.97 12.17 -5.66
C ASP A 267 -0.48 12.13 -6.13
N TRP A 268 -0.78 11.34 -7.17
CA TRP A 268 -2.15 11.10 -7.62
C TRP A 268 -2.97 10.34 -6.59
N SER A 269 -2.42 9.24 -6.02
CA SER A 269 -3.14 8.41 -5.05
C SER A 269 -3.51 9.19 -3.78
N ARG A 270 -2.63 10.08 -3.30
CA ARG A 270 -2.90 10.96 -2.16
C ARG A 270 -4.11 11.88 -2.43
N LYS A 271 -4.14 12.50 -3.61
CA LYS A 271 -5.25 13.38 -4.01
C LYS A 271 -6.55 12.61 -4.18
N GLU A 272 -6.49 11.46 -4.83
CA GLU A 272 -7.67 10.63 -5.13
C GLU A 272 -8.31 10.11 -3.83
N ILE A 273 -7.55 9.52 -2.92
CA ILE A 273 -8.07 8.99 -1.65
C ILE A 273 -8.68 10.10 -0.82
N ARG A 274 -7.92 11.20 -0.60
CA ARG A 274 -8.39 12.34 0.19
C ARG A 274 -9.69 12.96 -0.33
N ALA A 275 -9.84 13.02 -1.66
CA ALA A 275 -11.04 13.57 -2.29
C ALA A 275 -12.25 12.62 -2.30
N ASN A 276 -12.03 11.32 -2.14
CA ASN A 276 -13.07 10.32 -2.36
C ASN A 276 -13.64 9.68 -1.09
N ASP A 277 -13.01 9.85 0.06
CA ASP A 277 -13.48 9.21 1.31
C ASP A 277 -14.96 9.51 1.60
N ASP A 278 -15.36 10.77 1.59
CA ASP A 278 -16.75 11.15 1.87
C ASP A 278 -17.71 10.62 0.80
N ARG A 279 -17.31 10.62 -0.47
CA ARG A 279 -18.12 10.06 -1.57
C ARG A 279 -18.29 8.55 -1.41
N GLN A 280 -17.24 7.82 -1.04
CA GLN A 280 -17.29 6.38 -0.84
C GLN A 280 -18.14 6.03 0.40
N LEU A 281 -18.05 6.81 1.48
CA LEU A 281 -18.93 6.67 2.65
C LEU A 281 -20.40 6.87 2.27
N ALA A 282 -20.71 7.92 1.48
CA ALA A 282 -22.06 8.18 1.01
C ALA A 282 -22.59 7.07 0.09
N ASP A 283 -21.76 6.53 -0.81
CA ASP A 283 -22.11 5.39 -1.67
C ASP A 283 -22.41 4.13 -0.85
N MET A 284 -21.56 3.82 0.14
CA MET A 284 -21.80 2.70 1.05
C MET A 284 -23.11 2.87 1.85
N GLN A 285 -23.40 4.08 2.34
CA GLN A 285 -24.64 4.39 3.04
C GLN A 285 -25.87 4.21 2.15
N ALA A 286 -25.81 4.67 0.90
CA ALA A 286 -26.87 4.46 -0.09
C ALA A 286 -27.12 2.98 -0.38
N LYS A 287 -26.11 2.12 -0.17
CA LYS A 287 -26.17 0.66 -0.31
C LYS A 287 -26.47 -0.08 1.01
N GLY A 288 -26.86 0.65 2.06
CA GLY A 288 -27.31 0.07 3.33
C GLY A 288 -26.29 0.02 4.46
N ALA A 289 -25.07 0.53 4.25
CA ALA A 289 -24.10 0.63 5.34
C ALA A 289 -24.53 1.67 6.39
N LYS A 290 -24.25 1.35 7.65
CA LYS A 290 -24.56 2.20 8.81
C LYS A 290 -23.25 2.82 9.32
N VAL A 291 -22.98 4.04 8.88
CA VAL A 291 -21.75 4.76 9.25
C VAL A 291 -21.92 5.45 10.59
N SER A 292 -21.00 5.24 11.51
CA SER A 292 -20.96 5.90 12.81
C SER A 292 -19.60 6.55 13.09
N ARG A 293 -19.63 7.66 13.85
CA ARG A 293 -18.45 8.39 14.34
C ARG A 293 -18.47 8.28 15.88
N PRO A 294 -17.76 7.32 16.48
CA PRO A 294 -17.79 7.09 17.91
C PRO A 294 -17.04 8.19 18.66
N ASN A 295 -17.31 8.32 19.97
CA ASN A 295 -16.40 9.03 20.85
C ASN A 295 -15.07 8.26 20.91
N ILE A 296 -13.99 8.88 20.44
CA ILE A 296 -12.66 8.26 20.35
C ILE A 296 -11.94 8.14 21.71
N GLY A 297 -12.34 8.91 22.72
CA GLY A 297 -11.71 8.87 24.04
C GLY A 297 -11.59 7.45 24.62
N PRO A 298 -12.66 6.68 24.76
CA PRO A 298 -12.61 5.29 25.26
C PRO A 298 -11.70 4.37 24.44
N TRP A 299 -11.62 4.55 23.11
CA TRP A 299 -10.77 3.75 22.23
C TRP A 299 -9.29 4.09 22.44
N ARG A 300 -8.96 5.37 22.61
CA ARG A 300 -7.58 5.82 22.96
C ARG A 300 -7.14 5.29 24.32
N GLU A 301 -8.04 5.28 25.32
CA GLU A 301 -7.75 4.71 26.64
C GLU A 301 -7.47 3.20 26.55
N ALA A 302 -8.29 2.46 25.81
CA ALA A 302 -8.15 1.02 25.67
C ALA A 302 -6.78 0.60 25.13
N VAL A 303 -6.17 1.38 24.22
CA VAL A 303 -4.89 1.03 23.58
C VAL A 303 -3.65 1.51 24.32
N LYS A 304 -3.77 2.23 25.44
CA LYS A 304 -2.60 2.67 26.24
C LYS A 304 -1.61 1.55 26.58
N PRO A 305 -2.05 0.32 26.95
CA PRO A 305 -1.12 -0.79 27.20
C PRO A 305 -0.23 -1.14 26.01
N VAL A 306 -0.67 -0.87 24.79
CA VAL A 306 0.10 -1.15 23.57
C VAL A 306 1.40 -0.34 23.53
N TYR A 307 1.38 0.89 24.03
CA TYR A 307 2.58 1.75 24.10
C TYR A 307 3.61 1.20 25.08
N VAL A 308 3.17 0.56 26.16
CA VAL A 308 4.06 -0.10 27.13
C VAL A 308 4.71 -1.31 26.48
N LEU A 309 3.92 -2.21 25.89
CA LEU A 309 4.41 -3.41 25.18
C LEU A 309 5.36 -3.02 24.04
N ALA A 310 5.06 -1.93 23.32
CA ALA A 310 5.94 -1.45 22.26
C ALA A 310 7.30 -1.00 22.81
N ARG A 311 7.34 -0.25 23.92
CA ARG A 311 8.62 0.15 24.54
C ARG A 311 9.42 -1.04 25.08
N GLU A 312 8.77 -2.01 25.69
CA GLU A 312 9.42 -3.24 26.16
C GLU A 312 10.10 -3.99 24.99
N LYS A 313 9.46 -4.02 23.82
CA LYS A 313 9.96 -4.79 22.68
C LYS A 313 10.92 -4.03 21.78
N TYR A 314 10.62 -2.74 21.48
CA TYR A 314 11.32 -1.96 20.47
C TYR A 314 12.21 -0.86 21.08
N GLY A 315 12.16 -0.67 22.39
CA GLY A 315 13.04 0.26 23.12
C GLY A 315 12.94 1.70 22.60
N ALA A 316 14.10 2.29 22.37
CA ALA A 316 14.23 3.70 21.96
C ALA A 316 13.57 4.06 20.61
N ASP A 317 13.38 3.09 19.71
CA ASP A 317 12.69 3.34 18.45
C ASP A 317 11.26 3.85 18.65
N VAL A 318 10.57 3.43 19.72
CA VAL A 318 9.23 3.91 20.06
C VAL A 318 9.24 5.41 20.36
N ASP A 319 10.20 5.85 21.18
CA ASP A 319 10.28 7.26 21.58
C ASP A 319 10.68 8.15 20.40
N LEU A 320 11.52 7.65 19.47
CA LEU A 320 11.82 8.33 18.21
C LEU A 320 10.57 8.51 17.33
N VAL A 321 9.81 7.44 17.11
CA VAL A 321 8.55 7.51 16.32
C VAL A 321 7.56 8.48 16.96
N LEU A 322 7.38 8.41 18.28
CA LEU A 322 6.43 9.28 18.98
C LEU A 322 6.87 10.75 18.94
N ALA A 323 8.17 11.03 19.12
CA ALA A 323 8.70 12.37 19.04
C ALA A 323 8.53 12.98 17.64
N GLU A 324 8.83 12.21 16.58
CA GLU A 324 8.64 12.67 15.20
C GLU A 324 7.15 12.86 14.87
N ALA A 325 6.26 11.94 15.31
CA ALA A 325 4.82 12.09 15.12
C ALA A 325 4.27 13.32 15.88
N GLU A 326 4.75 13.59 17.09
CA GLU A 326 4.38 14.78 17.85
C GLU A 326 4.86 16.06 17.18
N ALA A 327 6.10 16.09 16.68
CA ALA A 327 6.63 17.22 15.92
C ALA A 327 5.78 17.52 14.68
N VAL A 328 5.35 16.48 13.96
CA VAL A 328 4.44 16.61 12.81
C VAL A 328 3.07 17.16 13.23
N ARG A 329 2.46 16.65 14.32
CA ARG A 329 1.18 17.17 14.83
C ARG A 329 1.25 18.64 15.23
N LYS A 330 2.35 19.07 15.84
CA LYS A 330 2.58 20.49 16.17
C LYS A 330 2.74 21.37 14.94
N ALA A 331 3.43 20.87 13.90
CA ALA A 331 3.66 21.60 12.65
C ALA A 331 2.42 21.66 11.75
N VAL A 332 1.55 20.66 11.83
CA VAL A 332 0.33 20.52 11.02
C VAL A 332 -0.83 20.17 11.96
N PRO A 333 -1.49 21.15 12.60
CA PRO A 333 -2.66 20.88 13.43
C PRO A 333 -3.78 20.19 12.65
N ALA A 334 -4.42 19.20 13.24
CA ALA A 334 -5.62 18.60 12.66
C ALA A 334 -6.73 19.67 12.60
N LYS A 335 -7.38 19.78 11.43
CA LYS A 335 -8.49 20.72 11.21
C LYS A 335 -9.80 20.16 11.75
#